data_02a18daedd101efa0dbf601314785e9c
#
_entry.id   02a18daedd101efa0dbf601314785e9c
#
_cell.length_a   1.000
_cell.length_b   1.000
_cell.length_c   1.000
_cell.angle_alpha   90.00
_cell.angle_beta   90.00
_cell.angle_gamma   90.00
#
_symmetry.space_group_name_H-M   'P 1'
#
loop_
_entity.id
_entity.type
_entity.pdbx_description
1 polymer ?
#
loop_
_entity_poly.entity_id
_entity_poly.type
_entity_poly.pdbx_seq_one_letter_code
_entity_poly.pdbx_strand_id
1 'polypeptide(L)'
;MRTPRILCEELSSPSIHYTNIKQIHHLAKVLRVKPGDSVQLFDGKGNVAAAKIKELSKQSIHFLIDEVYAEKNPYRMNYQAIFPYIKKDNLIFLIQKLTEIGINSLVIFKPDYIDQSLVKKDMSKLNEKIEEAIIHACEQSGCNFMPTVKYFKGLDDALEHAATETESEDIFVLDTIADKLSGDLLKSNAKMISFITGPESGFSNNERALMAQKKISNYRLGHYILRAETAPLVTLSKLHTLNGENA
;
A
#
# COMPACT_ATOMS: atom_id res chain seq x y z
N MET A 1 6.25 8.37 -25.42
CA MET A 1 6.24 7.09 -24.67
C MET A 1 6.64 7.42 -23.25
N ARG A 2 6.00 6.86 -22.24
CA ARG A 2 6.35 7.15 -20.84
C ARG A 2 7.70 6.47 -20.52
N THR A 3 8.64 7.15 -19.88
CA THR A 3 9.93 6.58 -19.45
C THR A 3 9.66 5.42 -18.47
N PRO A 4 10.22 4.22 -18.72
CA PRO A 4 10.09 3.09 -17.81
C PRO A 4 10.64 3.43 -16.43
N ARG A 5 9.94 2.98 -15.39
CA ARG A 5 10.34 3.17 -13.98
C ARG A 5 10.71 1.82 -13.38
N ILE A 6 11.73 1.81 -12.54
CA ILE A 6 12.31 0.57 -11.99
C ILE A 6 12.66 0.80 -10.54
N LEU A 7 12.18 -0.07 -9.65
CA LEU A 7 12.63 -0.08 -8.26
C LEU A 7 14.09 -0.52 -8.18
N CYS A 8 14.92 0.30 -7.54
CA CYS A 8 16.33 0.02 -7.29
C CYS A 8 16.72 0.61 -5.94
N GLU A 9 17.00 -0.24 -4.96
CA GLU A 9 17.18 0.19 -3.55
C GLU A 9 18.42 1.05 -3.33
N GLU A 10 19.44 0.93 -4.19
CA GLU A 10 20.69 1.67 -4.09
C GLU A 10 20.90 2.56 -5.30
N LEU A 11 20.83 3.88 -5.11
CA LEU A 11 20.99 4.88 -6.16
C LEU A 11 22.28 5.69 -6.04
N SER A 12 23.19 5.31 -5.13
CA SER A 12 24.36 6.12 -4.74
C SER A 12 25.59 6.03 -5.68
N SER A 13 25.54 5.15 -6.66
CA SER A 13 26.68 4.93 -7.56
C SER A 13 26.49 5.62 -8.92
N PRO A 14 27.57 6.07 -9.61
CA PRO A 14 27.47 6.57 -10.98
C PRO A 14 27.03 5.48 -11.98
N SER A 15 27.08 4.20 -11.57
CA SER A 15 26.59 3.08 -12.37
C SER A 15 26.08 1.96 -11.45
N ILE A 16 25.01 1.28 -11.88
CA ILE A 16 24.37 0.21 -11.12
C ILE A 16 24.37 -1.07 -11.94
N HIS A 17 24.83 -2.15 -11.33
CA HIS A 17 24.71 -3.50 -11.87
C HIS A 17 23.47 -4.18 -11.26
N TYR A 18 22.37 -4.18 -12.01
CA TYR A 18 21.06 -4.65 -11.56
C TYR A 18 20.84 -6.12 -11.93
N THR A 19 20.49 -6.97 -10.96
CA THR A 19 20.44 -8.43 -11.13
C THR A 19 19.09 -9.07 -10.80
N ASN A 20 18.04 -8.28 -10.58
CA ASN A 20 16.70 -8.82 -10.33
C ASN A 20 16.13 -9.45 -11.62
N ILE A 21 16.23 -10.78 -11.73
CA ILE A 21 15.86 -11.53 -12.94
C ILE A 21 14.40 -11.35 -13.34
N LYS A 22 13.47 -11.28 -12.37
CA LYS A 22 12.04 -11.06 -12.66
C LYS A 22 11.82 -9.72 -13.33
N GLN A 23 12.40 -8.65 -12.78
CA GLN A 23 12.32 -7.30 -13.32
C GLN A 23 13.03 -7.18 -14.67
N ILE A 24 14.22 -7.78 -14.83
CA ILE A 24 14.97 -7.82 -16.09
C ILE A 24 14.11 -8.43 -17.20
N HIS A 25 13.47 -9.56 -16.89
CA HIS A 25 12.58 -10.21 -17.85
C HIS A 25 11.39 -9.33 -18.25
N HIS A 26 10.76 -8.64 -17.26
CA HIS A 26 9.68 -7.69 -17.52
C HIS A 26 10.14 -6.54 -18.43
N LEU A 27 11.27 -5.91 -18.11
CA LEU A 27 11.83 -4.80 -18.88
C LEU A 27 12.18 -5.22 -20.33
N ALA A 28 12.83 -6.38 -20.48
CA ALA A 28 13.26 -6.84 -21.79
C ALA A 28 12.10 -7.33 -22.67
N LYS A 29 11.14 -8.09 -22.11
CA LYS A 29 10.09 -8.75 -22.91
C LYS A 29 8.78 -7.93 -23.00
N VAL A 30 8.38 -7.27 -21.92
CA VAL A 30 7.13 -6.51 -21.89
C VAL A 30 7.36 -5.07 -22.35
N LEU A 31 8.32 -4.37 -21.72
CA LEU A 31 8.64 -2.99 -22.06
C LEU A 31 9.59 -2.86 -23.26
N ARG A 32 10.27 -3.95 -23.63
CA ARG A 32 11.17 -4.07 -24.78
C ARG A 32 12.25 -3.01 -24.82
N VAL A 33 12.79 -2.69 -23.64
CA VAL A 33 13.86 -1.72 -23.50
C VAL A 33 15.16 -2.23 -24.16
N LYS A 34 16.03 -1.31 -24.58
CA LYS A 34 17.29 -1.59 -25.29
C LYS A 34 18.43 -0.77 -24.70
N PRO A 35 19.69 -1.18 -24.91
CA PRO A 35 20.83 -0.31 -24.63
C PRO A 35 20.65 1.06 -25.31
N GLY A 36 20.91 2.13 -24.56
CA GLY A 36 20.69 3.51 -24.93
C GLY A 36 19.35 4.10 -24.49
N ASP A 37 18.37 3.28 -24.11
CA ASP A 37 17.07 3.80 -23.65
C ASP A 37 17.21 4.47 -22.27
N SER A 38 16.47 5.56 -22.08
CA SER A 38 16.35 6.26 -20.82
C SER A 38 15.34 5.56 -19.91
N VAL A 39 15.67 5.45 -18.62
CA VAL A 39 14.84 4.90 -17.58
C VAL A 39 14.87 5.81 -16.36
N GLN A 40 13.89 5.68 -15.47
CA GLN A 40 13.90 6.30 -14.16
C GLN A 40 14.02 5.22 -13.10
N LEU A 41 15.03 5.32 -12.24
CA LEU A 41 15.18 4.44 -11.08
C LEU A 41 14.63 5.16 -9.86
N PHE A 42 14.03 4.42 -8.92
CA PHE A 42 13.58 4.98 -7.64
C PHE A 42 13.82 3.96 -6.52
N ASP A 43 14.07 4.46 -5.28
CA ASP A 43 14.40 3.60 -4.13
C ASP A 43 13.21 3.26 -3.24
N GLY A 44 12.04 3.78 -3.55
CA GLY A 44 10.84 3.63 -2.70
C GLY A 44 10.83 4.49 -1.45
N LYS A 45 11.85 5.36 -1.25
CA LYS A 45 12.01 6.24 -0.09
C LYS A 45 12.01 7.73 -0.46
N GLY A 46 11.75 8.01 -1.76
CA GLY A 46 11.70 9.36 -2.30
C GLY A 46 12.92 9.75 -3.12
N ASN A 47 13.99 8.95 -3.17
CA ASN A 47 15.09 9.22 -4.08
C ASN A 47 14.79 8.66 -5.46
N VAL A 48 15.17 9.43 -6.48
CA VAL A 48 14.93 9.13 -7.89
C VAL A 48 16.21 9.40 -8.67
N ALA A 49 16.50 8.55 -9.65
CA ALA A 49 17.63 8.72 -10.53
C ALA A 49 17.19 8.68 -12.00
N ALA A 50 17.62 9.67 -12.77
CA ALA A 50 17.62 9.59 -14.24
C ALA A 50 18.78 8.69 -14.67
N ALA A 51 18.51 7.71 -15.52
CA ALA A 51 19.53 6.75 -15.94
C ALA A 51 19.34 6.31 -17.39
N LYS A 52 20.43 5.76 -17.97
CA LYS A 52 20.43 5.11 -19.28
C LYS A 52 20.87 3.66 -19.15
N ILE A 53 20.26 2.80 -19.95
CA ILE A 53 20.68 1.41 -20.08
C ILE A 53 21.99 1.37 -20.90
N LYS A 54 23.10 1.00 -20.27
CA LYS A 54 24.38 0.78 -20.96
C LYS A 54 24.44 -0.59 -21.61
N GLU A 55 24.07 -1.61 -20.84
CA GLU A 55 24.11 -3.00 -21.27
C GLU A 55 22.87 -3.74 -20.75
N LEU A 56 22.35 -4.67 -21.54
CA LEU A 56 21.21 -5.51 -21.21
C LEU A 56 21.53 -6.96 -21.55
N SER A 57 21.46 -7.84 -20.58
CA SER A 57 21.58 -9.28 -20.73
C SER A 57 20.36 -10.00 -20.17
N LYS A 58 20.32 -11.32 -20.25
CA LYS A 58 19.26 -12.12 -19.60
C LYS A 58 19.34 -12.15 -18.07
N GLN A 59 20.50 -11.81 -17.50
CA GLN A 59 20.79 -11.94 -16.07
C GLN A 59 21.08 -10.60 -15.39
N SER A 60 21.40 -9.56 -16.15
CA SER A 60 21.75 -8.27 -15.59
C SER A 60 21.44 -7.12 -16.54
N ILE A 61 21.22 -5.94 -15.95
CA ILE A 61 21.19 -4.65 -16.64
C ILE A 61 22.25 -3.77 -16.00
N HIS A 62 23.04 -3.11 -16.82
CA HIS A 62 23.97 -2.09 -16.37
C HIS A 62 23.38 -0.71 -16.67
N PHE A 63 23.05 0.05 -15.63
CA PHE A 63 22.59 1.42 -15.73
C PHE A 63 23.74 2.41 -15.53
N LEU A 64 23.72 3.48 -16.31
CA LEU A 64 24.52 4.68 -16.04
C LEU A 64 23.59 5.71 -15.45
N ILE A 65 23.97 6.26 -14.30
CA ILE A 65 23.21 7.29 -13.59
C ILE A 65 23.61 8.65 -14.14
N ASP A 66 22.65 9.42 -14.63
CA ASP A 66 22.88 10.79 -15.06
C ASP A 66 22.79 11.76 -13.88
N GLU A 67 21.74 11.62 -13.05
CA GLU A 67 21.47 12.48 -11.90
C GLU A 67 20.64 11.74 -10.86
N VAL A 68 20.89 12.01 -9.56
CA VAL A 68 20.06 11.55 -8.43
C VAL A 68 19.50 12.75 -7.72
N TYR A 69 18.20 12.75 -7.46
CA TYR A 69 17.51 13.80 -6.70
C TYR A 69 16.50 13.21 -5.73
N ALA A 70 16.20 13.95 -4.65
CA ALA A 70 15.20 13.57 -3.66
C ALA A 70 13.89 14.32 -3.91
N GLU A 71 12.79 13.60 -3.95
CA GLU A 71 11.45 14.17 -3.95
C GLU A 71 10.88 14.23 -2.53
N LYS A 72 10.03 15.21 -2.29
CA LYS A 72 9.28 15.28 -1.03
C LYS A 72 7.99 14.49 -1.19
N ASN A 73 7.55 13.84 -0.10
CA ASN A 73 6.22 13.24 -0.07
C ASN A 73 5.19 14.35 -0.36
N PRO A 74 4.30 14.17 -1.36
CA PRO A 74 3.27 15.14 -1.69
C PRO A 74 2.25 15.33 -0.55
N TYR A 75 2.10 14.32 0.32
CA TYR A 75 1.17 14.34 1.44
C TYR A 75 1.87 14.76 2.73
N ARG A 76 1.19 15.59 3.52
CA ARG A 76 1.68 16.05 4.84
C ARG A 76 1.42 15.04 5.93
N MET A 77 0.33 14.26 5.78
CA MET A 77 -0.09 13.26 6.74
C MET A 77 0.25 11.86 6.23
N ASN A 78 0.50 10.97 7.16
CA ASN A 78 0.63 9.56 6.86
C ASN A 78 -0.70 8.84 7.12
N TYR A 79 -1.00 7.86 6.28
CA TYR A 79 -2.20 7.04 6.38
C TYR A 79 -1.84 5.57 6.51
N GLN A 80 -2.46 4.90 7.48
CA GLN A 80 -2.34 3.47 7.68
C GLN A 80 -3.69 2.79 7.45
N ALA A 81 -3.73 1.82 6.55
CA ALA A 81 -4.90 0.99 6.33
C ALA A 81 -4.73 -0.37 7.03
N ILE A 82 -5.67 -0.69 7.93
CA ILE A 82 -5.73 -1.96 8.67
C ILE A 82 -6.89 -2.76 8.09
N PHE A 83 -6.62 -3.88 7.44
CA PHE A 83 -7.65 -4.66 6.78
C PHE A 83 -7.31 -6.15 6.77
N PRO A 84 -8.34 -7.02 6.72
CA PRO A 84 -8.13 -8.45 6.74
C PRO A 84 -7.62 -9.01 5.42
N TYR A 85 -7.09 -10.23 5.46
CA TYR A 85 -7.00 -11.03 4.25
C TYR A 85 -8.40 -11.27 3.68
N ILE A 86 -8.61 -10.86 2.44
CA ILE A 86 -9.81 -11.07 1.63
C ILE A 86 -9.47 -11.93 0.41
N LYS A 87 -10.43 -12.25 -0.44
CA LYS A 87 -10.18 -13.01 -1.68
C LYS A 87 -8.99 -12.46 -2.44
N LYS A 88 -8.10 -13.36 -2.88
CA LYS A 88 -6.78 -12.99 -3.42
C LYS A 88 -6.83 -11.89 -4.48
N ASP A 89 -7.72 -12.01 -5.48
CA ASP A 89 -7.73 -11.07 -6.60
C ASP A 89 -8.23 -9.69 -6.15
N ASN A 90 -9.20 -9.63 -5.24
CA ASN A 90 -9.67 -8.42 -4.60
C ASN A 90 -8.57 -7.79 -3.72
N LEU A 91 -7.80 -8.62 -3.00
CA LEU A 91 -6.69 -8.16 -2.17
C LEU A 91 -5.59 -7.51 -3.02
N ILE A 92 -5.17 -8.15 -4.09
CA ILE A 92 -4.17 -7.60 -4.99
C ILE A 92 -4.64 -6.30 -5.63
N PHE A 93 -5.90 -6.25 -6.07
CA PHE A 93 -6.51 -5.02 -6.58
C PHE A 93 -6.50 -3.90 -5.54
N LEU A 94 -6.95 -4.20 -4.30
CA LEU A 94 -6.95 -3.24 -3.19
C LEU A 94 -5.56 -2.65 -2.94
N ILE A 95 -4.55 -3.52 -2.81
CA ILE A 95 -3.16 -3.14 -2.56
C ILE A 95 -2.64 -2.20 -3.66
N GLN A 96 -2.86 -2.57 -4.93
CA GLN A 96 -2.47 -1.73 -6.06
C GLN A 96 -3.10 -0.33 -5.96
N LYS A 97 -4.41 -0.26 -5.71
CA LYS A 97 -5.13 1.01 -5.69
C LYS A 97 -4.81 1.86 -4.47
N LEU A 98 -4.64 1.27 -3.28
CA LEU A 98 -4.16 2.00 -2.11
C LEU A 98 -2.77 2.59 -2.35
N THR A 99 -1.87 1.85 -2.99
CA THR A 99 -0.53 2.33 -3.36
C THR A 99 -0.60 3.48 -4.36
N GLU A 100 -1.44 3.37 -5.40
CA GLU A 100 -1.66 4.42 -6.40
C GLU A 100 -2.23 5.72 -5.79
N ILE A 101 -3.07 5.60 -4.75
CA ILE A 101 -3.68 6.75 -4.04
C ILE A 101 -2.68 7.35 -3.03
N GLY A 102 -1.62 6.64 -2.64
CA GLY A 102 -0.58 7.17 -1.76
C GLY A 102 -0.74 6.78 -0.29
N ILE A 103 -1.13 5.54 -0.01
CA ILE A 103 -1.07 4.97 1.33
C ILE A 103 0.37 4.84 1.82
N ASN A 104 0.63 5.03 3.13
CA ASN A 104 1.97 4.92 3.70
C ASN A 104 2.22 3.57 4.40
N SER A 105 1.17 2.97 4.98
CA SER A 105 1.28 1.72 5.74
C SER A 105 0.08 0.81 5.49
N LEU A 106 0.37 -0.47 5.28
CA LEU A 106 -0.60 -1.54 5.08
C LEU A 106 -0.43 -2.55 6.20
N VAL A 107 -1.44 -2.70 7.02
CA VAL A 107 -1.50 -3.67 8.12
C VAL A 107 -2.53 -4.72 7.80
N ILE A 108 -2.08 -5.94 7.52
CA ILE A 108 -2.94 -7.03 7.05
C ILE A 108 -3.06 -8.07 8.15
N PHE A 109 -4.27 -8.38 8.55
CA PHE A 109 -4.52 -9.37 9.60
C PHE A 109 -5.38 -10.54 9.11
N LYS A 110 -5.26 -11.68 9.79
CA LYS A 110 -6.14 -12.82 9.57
C LYS A 110 -7.44 -12.61 10.33
N PRO A 111 -8.61 -12.51 9.66
CA PRO A 111 -9.89 -12.30 10.33
C PRO A 111 -10.39 -13.60 10.96
N ASP A 112 -11.28 -13.49 11.97
CA ASP A 112 -11.96 -14.64 12.55
C ASP A 112 -12.76 -15.43 11.48
N TYR A 113 -13.40 -14.72 10.56
CA TYR A 113 -14.14 -15.30 9.43
C TYR A 113 -13.33 -15.20 8.13
N ILE A 114 -12.29 -16.02 8.03
CA ILE A 114 -11.45 -16.05 6.82
C ILE A 114 -12.20 -16.73 5.65
N ASP A 115 -12.04 -16.19 4.44
CA ASP A 115 -12.57 -16.81 3.22
C ASP A 115 -12.02 -18.22 3.02
N GLN A 116 -12.89 -19.18 2.69
CA GLN A 116 -12.55 -20.61 2.54
C GLN A 116 -11.45 -20.83 1.49
N SER A 117 -11.38 -19.98 0.47
CA SER A 117 -10.34 -20.05 -0.56
C SER A 117 -8.93 -19.73 -0.03
N LEU A 118 -8.82 -19.14 1.15
CA LEU A 118 -7.56 -18.77 1.81
C LEU A 118 -7.15 -19.73 2.92
N VAL A 119 -8.08 -20.51 3.49
CA VAL A 119 -7.80 -21.38 4.66
C VAL A 119 -6.63 -22.34 4.44
N LYS A 120 -6.48 -22.88 3.21
CA LYS A 120 -5.42 -23.84 2.86
C LYS A 120 -4.29 -23.22 2.04
N LYS A 121 -4.28 -21.91 1.82
CA LYS A 121 -3.23 -21.26 1.02
C LYS A 121 -1.97 -21.03 1.84
N ASP A 122 -0.85 -21.17 1.16
CA ASP A 122 0.44 -20.69 1.64
C ASP A 122 0.44 -19.16 1.60
N MET A 123 0.35 -18.56 2.79
CA MET A 123 0.29 -17.12 2.94
C MET A 123 1.59 -16.44 2.53
N SER A 124 2.74 -17.13 2.61
CA SER A 124 4.03 -16.56 2.18
C SER A 124 4.01 -16.22 0.68
N LYS A 125 3.46 -17.12 -0.15
CA LYS A 125 3.30 -16.87 -1.59
C LYS A 125 2.30 -15.77 -1.92
N LEU A 126 1.31 -15.57 -1.06
CA LEU A 126 0.37 -14.45 -1.22
C LEU A 126 1.06 -13.13 -0.85
N ASN A 127 1.85 -13.13 0.22
CA ASN A 127 2.60 -11.96 0.66
C ASN A 127 3.64 -11.53 -0.40
N GLU A 128 4.37 -12.46 -1.03
CA GLU A 128 5.24 -12.15 -2.17
C GLU A 128 4.48 -11.44 -3.31
N LYS A 129 3.25 -11.88 -3.61
CA LYS A 129 2.42 -11.24 -4.64
C LYS A 129 1.92 -9.85 -4.24
N ILE A 130 1.71 -9.62 -2.96
CA ILE A 130 1.38 -8.29 -2.41
C ILE A 130 2.56 -7.34 -2.65
N GLU A 131 3.78 -7.76 -2.32
CA GLU A 131 4.99 -6.96 -2.54
C GLU A 131 5.22 -6.67 -4.04
N GLU A 132 5.06 -7.67 -4.90
CA GLU A 132 5.11 -7.47 -6.36
C GLU A 132 4.05 -6.46 -6.85
N ALA A 133 2.83 -6.51 -6.30
CA ALA A 133 1.75 -5.59 -6.65
C ALA A 133 2.05 -4.14 -6.24
N ILE A 134 2.67 -3.92 -5.08
CA ILE A 134 3.11 -2.61 -4.61
C ILE A 134 4.17 -2.04 -5.56
N ILE A 135 5.20 -2.83 -5.89
CA ILE A 135 6.27 -2.42 -6.80
C ILE A 135 5.68 -1.98 -8.14
N HIS A 136 4.84 -2.82 -8.75
CA HIS A 136 4.20 -2.50 -10.03
C HIS A 136 3.30 -1.27 -9.95
N ALA A 137 2.58 -1.08 -8.84
CA ALA A 137 1.76 0.11 -8.63
C ALA A 137 2.62 1.38 -8.55
N CYS A 138 3.75 1.37 -7.83
CA CYS A 138 4.70 2.47 -7.77
C CYS A 138 5.33 2.77 -9.14
N GLU A 139 5.73 1.74 -9.89
CA GLU A 139 6.27 1.89 -11.24
C GLU A 139 5.25 2.53 -12.19
N GLN A 140 3.98 2.12 -12.09
CA GLN A 140 2.91 2.59 -12.96
C GLN A 140 2.40 3.98 -12.55
N SER A 141 2.16 4.24 -11.27
CA SER A 141 1.57 5.50 -10.80
C SER A 141 2.55 6.67 -10.77
N GLY A 142 3.85 6.39 -10.62
CA GLY A 142 4.87 7.39 -10.39
C GLY A 142 5.13 7.64 -8.91
N CYS A 143 4.54 6.85 -8.01
CA CYS A 143 4.79 6.94 -6.58
C CYS A 143 6.25 6.57 -6.27
N ASN A 144 6.97 7.46 -5.59
CA ASN A 144 8.35 7.25 -5.17
C ASN A 144 8.46 6.83 -3.69
N PHE A 145 7.33 6.74 -3.00
CA PHE A 145 7.25 6.37 -1.58
C PHE A 145 6.47 5.07 -1.45
N MET A 146 7.20 3.95 -1.36
CA MET A 146 6.57 2.64 -1.21
C MET A 146 5.93 2.50 0.18
N PRO A 147 4.67 2.02 0.28
CA PRO A 147 4.08 1.72 1.58
C PRO A 147 4.82 0.58 2.27
N THR A 148 4.89 0.66 3.60
CA THR A 148 5.30 -0.47 4.43
C THR A 148 4.18 -1.49 4.51
N VAL A 149 4.52 -2.79 4.67
CA VAL A 149 3.54 -3.86 4.85
C VAL A 149 3.87 -4.66 6.11
N LYS A 150 2.85 -4.92 6.92
CA LYS A 150 2.94 -5.77 8.11
C LYS A 150 1.82 -6.80 8.10
N TYR A 151 2.13 -8.01 8.56
CA TYR A 151 1.22 -9.15 8.56
C TYR A 151 1.02 -9.68 9.98
N PHE A 152 -0.24 -9.84 10.39
CA PHE A 152 -0.60 -10.24 11.74
C PHE A 152 -1.52 -11.46 11.77
N LYS A 153 -1.43 -12.23 12.86
CA LYS A 153 -2.22 -13.45 13.05
C LYS A 153 -3.68 -13.17 13.41
N GLY A 154 -3.99 -11.97 13.89
CA GLY A 154 -5.32 -11.53 14.26
C GLY A 154 -5.43 -10.02 14.36
N LEU A 155 -6.65 -9.54 14.61
CA LEU A 155 -6.92 -8.12 14.74
C LEU A 155 -6.27 -7.51 15.98
N ASP A 156 -6.15 -8.26 17.09
CA ASP A 156 -5.55 -7.75 18.34
C ASP A 156 -4.08 -7.35 18.14
N ASP A 157 -3.27 -8.27 17.59
CA ASP A 157 -1.87 -8.01 17.29
C ASP A 157 -1.72 -6.80 16.32
N ALA A 158 -2.63 -6.69 15.34
CA ALA A 158 -2.64 -5.59 14.38
C ALA A 158 -2.95 -4.24 15.04
N LEU A 159 -3.89 -4.21 15.99
CA LEU A 159 -4.23 -3.02 16.76
C LEU A 159 -3.15 -2.61 17.74
N GLU A 160 -2.48 -3.58 18.39
CA GLU A 160 -1.32 -3.31 19.25
C GLU A 160 -0.20 -2.65 18.43
N HIS A 161 0.10 -3.17 17.24
CA HIS A 161 1.07 -2.53 16.35
C HIS A 161 0.63 -1.12 15.95
N ALA A 162 -0.62 -0.92 15.53
CA ALA A 162 -1.12 0.39 15.14
C ALA A 162 -1.00 1.42 16.28
N ALA A 163 -1.26 1.02 17.52
CA ALA A 163 -1.13 1.87 18.71
C ALA A 163 0.32 2.29 19.02
N THR A 164 1.33 1.66 18.41
CA THR A 164 2.74 2.11 18.52
C THR A 164 3.06 3.26 17.56
N GLU A 165 2.26 3.45 16.52
CA GLU A 165 2.50 4.43 15.45
C GLU A 165 1.46 5.55 15.41
N THR A 166 0.28 5.32 16.00
CA THR A 166 -0.88 6.22 15.93
C THR A 166 -1.51 6.35 17.31
N GLU A 167 -1.84 7.59 17.73
CA GLU A 167 -2.61 7.81 18.94
C GLU A 167 -4.00 7.17 18.84
N SER A 168 -4.54 6.70 19.95
CA SER A 168 -5.81 5.93 19.96
C SER A 168 -7.01 6.69 19.38
N GLU A 169 -7.02 8.01 19.49
CA GLU A 169 -8.07 8.90 18.97
C GLU A 169 -8.02 9.06 17.45
N ASP A 170 -6.88 8.78 16.84
CA ASP A 170 -6.66 8.81 15.39
C ASP A 170 -6.79 7.43 14.74
N ILE A 171 -7.24 6.42 15.51
CA ILE A 171 -7.60 5.09 15.02
C ILE A 171 -9.12 4.97 15.01
N PHE A 172 -9.70 4.61 13.87
CA PHE A 172 -11.14 4.38 13.76
C PHE A 172 -11.47 3.18 12.87
N VAL A 173 -12.66 2.62 13.07
CA VAL A 173 -13.16 1.51 12.26
C VAL A 173 -14.35 1.93 11.41
N LEU A 174 -14.44 1.30 10.25
CA LEU A 174 -15.56 1.42 9.33
C LEU A 174 -16.36 0.12 9.34
N ASP A 175 -17.53 0.18 9.95
CA ASP A 175 -18.44 -0.97 10.01
C ASP A 175 -19.83 -0.57 9.51
N THR A 176 -20.49 -1.51 8.85
CA THR A 176 -21.83 -1.32 8.27
C THR A 176 -22.93 -1.10 9.32
N ILE A 177 -22.69 -1.55 10.56
CA ILE A 177 -23.63 -1.41 11.68
C ILE A 177 -23.45 -0.12 12.49
N ALA A 178 -22.47 0.73 12.14
CA ALA A 178 -22.25 1.97 12.86
C ALA A 178 -23.39 2.98 12.66
N ASP A 179 -23.74 3.68 13.73
CA ASP A 179 -24.76 4.75 13.68
C ASP A 179 -24.22 6.02 13.05
N LYS A 180 -22.95 6.39 13.35
CA LYS A 180 -22.32 7.59 12.83
C LYS A 180 -21.87 7.43 11.38
N LEU A 181 -22.15 8.42 10.55
CA LEU A 181 -21.60 8.49 9.20
C LEU A 181 -20.16 9.01 9.21
N SER A 182 -19.36 8.56 8.28
CA SER A 182 -17.98 9.04 8.09
C SER A 182 -17.89 10.53 7.70
N GLY A 183 -19.03 11.21 7.45
CA GLY A 183 -19.11 12.67 7.35
C GLY A 183 -18.76 13.39 8.64
N ASP A 184 -18.94 12.71 9.77
CA ASP A 184 -18.63 13.22 11.10
C ASP A 184 -17.15 13.00 11.51
N LEU A 185 -16.33 12.39 10.64
CA LEU A 185 -14.88 12.32 10.82
C LEU A 185 -14.31 13.74 10.83
N LEU A 186 -13.69 14.08 11.95
CA LEU A 186 -13.05 15.39 12.12
C LEU A 186 -11.74 15.43 11.37
N LYS A 187 -11.31 16.65 10.99
CA LYS A 187 -9.92 16.88 10.55
C LYS A 187 -9.00 16.56 11.72
N SER A 188 -7.98 15.77 11.47
CA SER A 188 -6.94 15.47 12.44
C SER A 188 -5.68 16.28 12.14
N ASN A 189 -4.95 16.63 13.20
CA ASN A 189 -3.60 17.18 13.11
C ASN A 189 -2.53 16.13 13.45
N ALA A 190 -2.92 14.85 13.50
CA ALA A 190 -2.03 13.74 13.75
C ALA A 190 -0.94 13.62 12.68
N LYS A 191 0.17 13.01 13.05
CA LYS A 191 1.20 12.64 12.06
C LYS A 191 0.77 11.43 11.22
N MET A 192 -0.07 10.56 11.80
CA MET A 192 -0.62 9.37 11.15
C MET A 192 -2.09 9.19 11.54
N ILE A 193 -2.91 8.80 10.58
CA ILE A 193 -4.29 8.38 10.78
C ILE A 193 -4.40 6.92 10.37
N SER A 194 -4.97 6.09 11.26
CA SER A 194 -5.20 4.67 11.01
C SER A 194 -6.69 4.37 10.86
N PHE A 195 -7.04 3.63 9.83
CA PHE A 195 -8.43 3.21 9.62
C PHE A 195 -8.53 1.70 9.40
N ILE A 196 -9.60 1.11 9.95
CA ILE A 196 -9.85 -0.32 9.95
C ILE A 196 -11.05 -0.62 9.08
N THR A 197 -10.97 -1.64 8.22
CA THR A 197 -12.09 -2.17 7.45
C THR A 197 -12.20 -3.68 7.61
N GLY A 198 -13.42 -4.22 7.48
CA GLY A 198 -13.70 -5.64 7.70
C GLY A 198 -13.63 -6.51 6.44
N PRO A 199 -13.67 -7.85 6.61
CA PRO A 199 -13.78 -8.81 5.53
C PRO A 199 -15.16 -8.80 4.87
N GLU A 200 -15.33 -9.58 3.80
CA GLU A 200 -16.61 -9.73 3.09
C GLU A 200 -17.75 -10.24 3.99
N SER A 201 -17.42 -11.06 4.99
CA SER A 201 -18.36 -11.57 6.01
C SER A 201 -18.68 -10.58 7.14
N GLY A 202 -17.99 -9.41 7.18
CA GLY A 202 -18.02 -8.47 8.28
C GLY A 202 -17.17 -8.95 9.49
N PHE A 203 -17.04 -8.07 10.47
CA PHE A 203 -16.34 -8.40 11.72
C PHE A 203 -17.11 -9.42 12.57
N SER A 204 -16.40 -10.29 13.26
CA SER A 204 -16.97 -11.17 14.27
C SER A 204 -17.41 -10.40 15.52
N ASN A 205 -18.20 -11.03 16.37
CA ASN A 205 -18.56 -10.44 17.66
C ASN A 205 -17.35 -10.21 18.55
N ASN A 206 -16.34 -11.10 18.49
CA ASN A 206 -15.10 -10.95 19.25
C ASN A 206 -14.28 -9.76 18.74
N GLU A 207 -14.14 -9.62 17.43
CA GLU A 207 -13.44 -8.48 16.83
C GLU A 207 -14.12 -7.15 17.17
N ARG A 208 -15.46 -7.09 17.13
CA ARG A 208 -16.22 -5.90 17.56
C ARG A 208 -16.06 -5.61 19.04
N ALA A 209 -16.14 -6.63 19.91
CA ALA A 209 -15.94 -6.47 21.34
C ALA A 209 -14.52 -5.95 21.68
N LEU A 210 -13.50 -6.46 20.97
CA LEU A 210 -12.12 -6.01 21.10
C LEU A 210 -11.97 -4.52 20.72
N MET A 211 -12.51 -4.09 19.57
CA MET A 211 -12.48 -2.70 19.15
C MET A 211 -13.21 -1.79 20.12
N ALA A 212 -14.37 -2.23 20.65
CA ALA A 212 -15.13 -1.49 21.67
C ALA A 212 -14.34 -1.38 22.99
N GLN A 213 -13.68 -2.43 23.45
CA GLN A 213 -12.82 -2.43 24.63
C GLN A 213 -11.66 -1.42 24.48
N LYS A 214 -11.06 -1.37 23.31
CA LYS A 214 -10.00 -0.40 22.97
C LYS A 214 -10.54 1.02 22.68
N LYS A 215 -11.87 1.23 22.81
CA LYS A 215 -12.56 2.52 22.58
C LYS A 215 -12.36 3.10 21.17
N ILE A 216 -12.18 2.24 20.17
CA ILE A 216 -12.02 2.66 18.78
C ILE A 216 -13.34 3.23 18.25
N SER A 217 -13.30 4.44 17.72
CA SER A 217 -14.47 5.11 17.13
C SER A 217 -14.97 4.36 15.90
N ASN A 218 -16.29 4.18 15.79
CA ASN A 218 -16.92 3.42 14.73
C ASN A 218 -17.76 4.33 13.82
N TYR A 219 -17.58 4.19 12.49
CA TYR A 219 -18.26 5.00 11.48
C TYR A 219 -18.77 4.12 10.34
N ARG A 220 -19.82 4.59 9.66
CA ARG A 220 -20.34 4.04 8.41
C ARG A 220 -19.96 4.94 7.24
N LEU A 221 -19.43 4.36 6.15
CA LEU A 221 -18.97 5.13 4.98
C LEU A 221 -20.09 5.81 4.20
N GLY A 222 -21.28 5.22 4.18
CA GLY A 222 -22.42 5.73 3.44
C GLY A 222 -23.68 4.92 3.68
N HIS A 223 -24.69 5.13 2.84
CA HIS A 223 -25.99 4.44 2.95
C HIS A 223 -25.95 3.00 2.44
N TYR A 224 -25.06 2.70 1.50
CA TYR A 224 -24.92 1.37 0.91
C TYR A 224 -23.70 0.65 1.44
N ILE A 225 -23.79 -0.69 1.52
CA ILE A 225 -22.67 -1.55 1.89
C ILE A 225 -21.67 -1.56 0.72
N LEU A 226 -20.43 -1.20 1.01
CA LEU A 226 -19.33 -1.30 0.07
C LEU A 226 -18.67 -2.69 0.18
N ARG A 227 -18.09 -3.16 -0.91
CA ARG A 227 -17.27 -4.36 -0.90
C ARG A 227 -16.00 -4.15 -0.06
N ALA A 228 -15.44 -5.24 0.45
CA ALA A 228 -14.24 -5.21 1.31
C ALA A 228 -13.04 -4.52 0.63
N GLU A 229 -12.87 -4.68 -0.67
CA GLU A 229 -11.86 -3.99 -1.46
C GLU A 229 -12.19 -2.54 -1.79
N THR A 230 -13.46 -2.15 -1.72
CA THR A 230 -13.89 -0.78 -2.05
C THR A 230 -13.82 0.16 -0.84
N ALA A 231 -14.18 -0.34 0.34
CA ALA A 231 -14.26 0.49 1.54
C ALA A 231 -12.93 1.19 1.89
N PRO A 232 -11.76 0.52 1.87
CA PRO A 232 -10.48 1.19 2.15
C PRO A 232 -10.14 2.29 1.14
N LEU A 233 -10.46 2.10 -0.14
CA LEU A 233 -10.16 3.08 -1.20
C LEU A 233 -10.98 4.38 -1.01
N VAL A 234 -12.27 4.21 -0.75
CA VAL A 234 -13.17 5.34 -0.46
C VAL A 234 -12.74 6.07 0.80
N THR A 235 -12.32 5.33 1.83
CA THR A 235 -11.82 5.91 3.09
C THR A 235 -10.59 6.76 2.86
N LEU A 236 -9.57 6.22 2.21
CA LEU A 236 -8.32 6.94 1.96
C LEU A 236 -8.56 8.21 1.13
N SER A 237 -9.33 8.11 0.05
CA SER A 237 -9.70 9.27 -0.78
C SER A 237 -10.45 10.35 0.02
N LYS A 238 -11.35 9.93 0.91
CA LYS A 238 -12.07 10.85 1.79
C LYS A 238 -11.16 11.53 2.80
N LEU A 239 -10.23 10.79 3.40
CA LEU A 239 -9.24 11.34 4.33
C LEU A 239 -8.35 12.38 3.65
N HIS A 240 -7.86 12.13 2.43
CA HIS A 240 -7.12 13.11 1.65
C HIS A 240 -7.93 14.40 1.46
N THR A 241 -9.20 14.27 1.06
CA THR A 241 -10.08 15.44 0.88
C THR A 241 -10.29 16.23 2.18
N LEU A 242 -10.58 15.53 3.29
CA LEU A 242 -10.82 16.16 4.58
C LEU A 242 -9.60 16.92 5.13
N ASN A 243 -8.40 16.40 4.85
CA ASN A 243 -7.14 17.00 5.29
C ASN A 243 -6.54 17.98 4.27
N GLY A 244 -7.25 18.25 3.16
CA GLY A 244 -6.83 19.22 2.14
C GLY A 244 -5.61 18.77 1.35
N GLU A 245 -5.47 17.46 1.14
CA GLU A 245 -4.33 16.85 0.43
C GLU A 245 -4.63 16.52 -1.04
N ASN A 246 -5.85 16.78 -1.48
CA ASN A 246 -6.18 16.74 -2.91
C ASN A 246 -5.76 18.06 -3.53
N ALA A 247 -4.72 18.02 -4.33
CA ALA A 247 -4.33 19.10 -5.21
C ALA A 247 -5.10 19.01 -6.54
#